data_11232ed89e0e57c636d88b9a3bcc88dc
#
_entry.id   11232ed89e0e57c636d88b9a3bcc88dc
#
_cell.length_a   1.000
_cell.length_b   1.000
_cell.length_c   1.000
_cell.angle_alpha   90.00
_cell.angle_beta   90.00
_cell.angle_gamma   90.00
#
_symmetry.space_group_name_H-M   'P 1'
#
loop_
_entity.id
_entity.type
_entity.pdbx_description
1 polymer ?
#
loop_
_entity_poly.entity_id
_entity_poly.type
_entity_poly.pdbx_seq_one_letter_code
_entity_poly.pdbx_strand_id
1 'polypeptide(L)'
;MIREGECGAFNPLILECLTAVAGDLEKRLNHGITGREISIDSLHLFEATLDNGDAEASSRTLELLDYERMKYHFFASMSNEVQFEFTEEPPMIVLSDWSDHKLDLPEIIMDPYNDEAFCATFGKENLEKLSRLLRATTIDDPVIDMEMEATVGDELRWFHVLARALWSGPSDPVYLGSIGKLIDIDDRQAELIDLQFKAYHDPLTEVVNGAFARKIIAERLGSGEACDRHRDRHVLALCDLDFFKQANDTYGHQFGDRVLKHFAERLQESVRGEDVVARVGGDEFLLCMECPVDPRPLIDRIHRSLEGDFEGFPLSVSMGVAIAGSDVRDYDELFRRADVALYHKKRGGRSGYVFYSDLDEEERDLLLEGAHTALSGIDRDESDQ
;
A
#
# COMPACT_ATOMS: atom_id res chain seq x y z
N MET A 1 13.45 43.46 -10.07
CA MET A 1 13.19 42.52 -11.16
C MET A 1 11.90 41.69 -10.90
N ILE A 2 11.83 40.76 -9.96
CA ILE A 2 10.61 39.98 -9.70
C ILE A 2 9.46 40.85 -9.20
N ARG A 3 9.70 41.85 -8.34
CA ARG A 3 8.69 42.80 -7.81
C ARG A 3 8.23 43.85 -8.83
N GLU A 4 8.97 44.06 -9.87
CA GLU A 4 8.74 45.10 -10.88
C GLU A 4 8.11 44.53 -12.18
N GLY A 5 7.79 43.22 -12.22
CA GLY A 5 7.12 42.58 -13.33
C GLY A 5 7.99 42.34 -14.57
N GLU A 6 9.29 42.54 -14.47
CA GLU A 6 10.23 42.39 -15.61
C GLU A 6 10.42 40.91 -16.03
N CYS A 7 10.04 39.93 -15.15
CA CYS A 7 10.17 38.50 -15.40
C CYS A 7 8.85 37.81 -15.74
N GLY A 8 7.80 38.55 -16.11
CA GLY A 8 6.47 38.00 -16.38
C GLY A 8 5.53 38.00 -15.16
N ALA A 9 4.25 37.71 -15.41
CA ALA A 9 3.23 37.74 -14.36
C ALA A 9 3.32 36.51 -13.46
N PHE A 10 3.88 36.67 -12.27
CA PHE A 10 3.84 35.65 -11.22
C PHE A 10 2.54 35.71 -10.43
N ASN A 11 2.05 34.55 -9.98
CA ASN A 11 0.96 34.49 -9.04
C ASN A 11 1.33 35.25 -7.75
N PRO A 12 0.51 36.25 -7.30
CA PRO A 12 0.81 37.08 -6.13
C PRO A 12 1.08 36.26 -4.84
N LEU A 13 0.42 35.11 -4.67
CA LEU A 13 0.61 34.20 -3.54
C LEU A 13 2.03 33.59 -3.54
N ILE A 14 2.55 33.22 -4.71
CA ILE A 14 3.91 32.68 -4.85
C ILE A 14 4.93 33.78 -4.52
N LEU A 15 4.66 35.02 -4.91
CA LEU A 15 5.51 36.16 -4.61
C LEU A 15 5.56 36.48 -3.09
N GLU A 16 4.42 36.37 -2.39
CA GLU A 16 4.35 36.52 -0.94
C GLU A 16 5.12 35.40 -0.21
N CYS A 17 4.94 34.15 -0.62
CA CYS A 17 5.67 33.00 -0.07
C CYS A 17 7.18 33.13 -0.29
N LEU A 18 7.63 33.50 -1.49
CA LEU A 18 9.04 33.74 -1.79
C LEU A 18 9.63 34.88 -0.96
N THR A 19 8.84 35.95 -0.73
CA THR A 19 9.30 37.09 0.05
C THR A 19 9.41 36.73 1.55
N ALA A 20 8.53 35.87 2.06
CA ALA A 20 8.54 35.40 3.45
C ALA A 20 9.73 34.48 3.77
N VAL A 21 10.16 33.64 2.81
CA VAL A 21 11.27 32.69 2.98
C VAL A 21 12.61 33.17 2.43
N ALA A 22 12.67 34.31 1.78
CA ALA A 22 13.88 34.83 1.11
C ALA A 22 15.10 34.93 2.05
N GLY A 23 14.89 35.37 3.30
CA GLY A 23 15.95 35.50 4.29
C GLY A 23 16.51 34.16 4.82
N ASP A 24 15.69 33.13 4.86
CA ASP A 24 16.14 31.76 5.24
C ASP A 24 16.77 31.02 4.06
N LEU A 25 16.27 31.28 2.85
CA LEU A 25 16.87 30.80 1.60
C LEU A 25 18.28 31.35 1.39
N GLU A 26 18.47 32.66 1.58
CA GLU A 26 19.78 33.30 1.46
C GLU A 26 20.80 32.72 2.45
N LYS A 27 20.38 32.40 3.69
CA LYS A 27 21.25 31.74 4.67
C LYS A 27 21.60 30.30 4.29
N ARG A 28 20.63 29.53 3.74
CA ARG A 28 20.86 28.15 3.31
C ARG A 28 21.72 28.07 2.06
N LEU A 29 21.48 28.93 1.08
CA LEU A 29 22.29 29.02 -0.12
C LEU A 29 23.75 29.41 0.21
N ASN A 30 23.97 30.36 1.13
CA ASN A 30 25.31 30.75 1.57
C ASN A 30 26.04 29.67 2.41
N HIS A 31 25.32 28.68 2.99
CA HIS A 31 25.95 27.57 3.72
C HIS A 31 26.16 26.33 2.84
N GLY A 32 25.41 26.17 1.74
CA GLY A 32 25.50 25.01 0.84
C GLY A 32 26.48 25.15 -0.32
N ILE A 33 26.83 26.39 -0.68
CA ILE A 33 27.67 26.70 -1.87
C ILE A 33 29.16 26.67 -1.56
N THR A 34 29.58 26.56 -0.30
CA THR A 34 31.00 26.59 0.09
C THR A 34 31.80 25.32 -0.23
N GLY A 35 31.30 24.40 -1.02
CA GLY A 35 31.94 23.10 -1.30
C GLY A 35 32.49 22.86 -2.71
N ARG A 36 32.05 23.59 -3.74
CA ARG A 36 32.61 23.46 -5.10
C ARG A 36 32.70 24.82 -5.78
N GLU A 37 33.90 25.39 -5.82
CA GLU A 37 34.26 26.41 -6.79
C GLU A 37 34.14 25.77 -8.19
N ILE A 38 33.05 26.07 -8.89
CA ILE A 38 33.05 25.95 -10.37
C ILE A 38 34.09 26.99 -10.80
N SER A 39 35.19 26.50 -11.36
CA SER A 39 36.32 27.35 -11.79
C SER A 39 35.75 28.39 -12.77
N ILE A 40 35.77 29.64 -12.32
CA ILE A 40 35.47 30.84 -13.11
C ILE A 40 36.32 30.90 -14.39
N ASP A 41 37.43 30.14 -14.43
CA ASP A 41 38.36 30.06 -15.59
C ASP A 41 37.70 29.44 -16.85
N SER A 42 36.66 28.60 -16.72
CA SER A 42 35.90 28.10 -17.88
C SER A 42 35.01 29.17 -18.51
N LEU A 43 34.54 30.13 -17.73
CA LEU A 43 33.73 31.27 -18.21
C LEU A 43 34.59 32.29 -18.94
N HIS A 44 35.82 32.56 -18.48
CA HIS A 44 36.74 33.47 -19.14
C HIS A 44 37.25 32.99 -20.49
N LEU A 45 37.25 31.68 -20.76
CA LEU A 45 37.62 31.16 -22.09
C LEU A 45 36.52 31.46 -23.16
N PHE A 46 35.26 31.61 -22.74
CA PHE A 46 34.15 31.95 -23.66
C PHE A 46 34.07 33.46 -23.92
N GLU A 47 34.42 34.32 -22.94
CA GLU A 47 34.42 35.76 -23.07
C GLU A 47 35.51 36.26 -24.06
N ALA A 48 36.60 35.51 -24.23
CA ALA A 48 37.74 35.89 -25.08
C ALA A 48 37.47 35.77 -26.58
N THR A 49 36.32 35.21 -26.99
CA THR A 49 36.01 34.96 -28.42
C THR A 49 34.86 35.77 -28.97
N LEU A 50 34.21 36.66 -28.18
CA LEU A 50 33.08 37.46 -28.59
C LEU A 50 33.47 38.95 -28.74
N ASP A 51 33.06 39.57 -29.87
CA ASP A 51 33.24 41.01 -30.14
C ASP A 51 32.32 41.83 -29.20
N ASN A 52 32.81 43.04 -28.78
CA ASN A 52 32.29 43.82 -27.67
C ASN A 52 30.78 44.18 -27.68
N GLY A 53 30.02 43.84 -28.73
CA GLY A 53 28.58 44.06 -28.81
C GLY A 53 27.74 42.83 -28.32
N ASP A 54 28.30 41.64 -28.38
CA ASP A 54 27.63 40.38 -28.05
C ASP A 54 27.87 39.95 -26.60
N ALA A 55 28.85 40.53 -25.93
CA ALA A 55 29.23 40.15 -24.54
C ALA A 55 28.13 40.50 -23.52
N GLU A 56 27.45 41.66 -23.67
CA GLU A 56 26.33 42.02 -22.75
C GLU A 56 25.10 41.14 -22.98
N ALA A 57 24.81 40.75 -24.23
CA ALA A 57 23.73 39.84 -24.53
C ALA A 57 24.01 38.42 -24.05
N SER A 58 25.27 37.96 -24.17
CA SER A 58 25.72 36.67 -23.67
C SER A 58 25.73 36.61 -22.13
N SER A 59 26.17 37.69 -21.45
CA SER A 59 26.12 37.78 -19.97
C SER A 59 24.68 37.72 -19.44
N ARG A 60 23.74 38.43 -20.06
CA ARG A 60 22.31 38.36 -19.71
C ARG A 60 21.71 37.00 -19.96
N THR A 61 22.11 36.31 -21.01
CA THR A 61 21.63 34.95 -21.33
C THR A 61 22.15 33.95 -20.29
N LEU A 62 23.44 34.07 -19.87
CA LEU A 62 24.00 33.22 -18.83
C LEU A 62 23.34 33.48 -17.46
N GLU A 63 23.10 34.72 -17.08
CA GLU A 63 22.37 35.05 -15.86
C GLU A 63 20.93 34.50 -15.86
N LEU A 64 20.29 34.52 -17.02
CA LEU A 64 18.94 33.93 -17.15
C LEU A 64 18.94 32.40 -17.05
N LEU A 65 19.96 31.76 -17.62
CA LEU A 65 20.15 30.32 -17.52
C LEU A 65 20.45 29.91 -16.08
N ASP A 66 21.32 30.61 -15.38
CA ASP A 66 21.64 30.38 -13.98
C ASP A 66 20.41 30.60 -13.08
N TYR A 67 19.58 31.58 -13.37
CA TYR A 67 18.32 31.82 -12.67
C TYR A 67 17.31 30.69 -12.89
N GLU A 68 17.13 30.27 -14.13
CA GLU A 68 16.23 29.12 -14.43
C GLU A 68 16.73 27.84 -13.78
N ARG A 69 18.05 27.57 -13.82
CA ARG A 69 18.67 26.42 -13.14
C ARG A 69 18.44 26.49 -11.63
N MET A 70 18.67 27.64 -11.00
CA MET A 70 18.45 27.83 -9.56
C MET A 70 16.96 27.61 -9.19
N LYS A 71 16.04 28.04 -10.03
CA LYS A 71 14.61 27.82 -9.85
C LYS A 71 14.26 26.33 -9.88
N TYR A 72 14.81 25.57 -10.82
CA TYR A 72 14.61 24.12 -10.92
C TYR A 72 15.15 23.40 -9.67
N HIS A 73 16.36 23.71 -9.25
CA HIS A 73 16.96 23.14 -8.04
C HIS A 73 16.14 23.43 -6.78
N PHE A 74 15.64 24.66 -6.67
CA PHE A 74 14.78 25.04 -5.55
C PHE A 74 13.49 24.21 -5.50
N PHE A 75 12.78 24.06 -6.61
CA PHE A 75 11.56 23.27 -6.63
C PHE A 75 11.81 21.78 -6.42
N ALA A 76 12.88 21.23 -6.98
CA ALA A 76 13.27 19.86 -6.75
C ALA A 76 13.56 19.57 -5.28
N SER A 77 14.30 20.44 -4.61
CA SER A 77 14.64 20.29 -3.19
C SER A 77 13.43 20.35 -2.25
N MET A 78 12.38 21.09 -2.65
CA MET A 78 11.15 21.19 -1.87
C MET A 78 10.19 20.01 -2.08
N SER A 79 10.19 19.39 -3.26
CA SER A 79 9.25 18.34 -3.62
C SER A 79 9.73 16.93 -3.31
N ASN A 80 10.95 16.78 -2.77
CA ASN A 80 11.57 15.47 -2.50
C ASN A 80 11.67 14.58 -3.77
N GLU A 81 11.83 15.21 -4.94
CA GLU A 81 11.92 14.60 -6.25
C GLU A 81 13.34 14.73 -6.81
N VAL A 82 13.82 13.70 -7.51
CA VAL A 82 15.05 13.80 -8.30
C VAL A 82 14.66 14.20 -9.71
N GLN A 83 15.10 15.38 -10.15
CA GLN A 83 14.90 15.81 -11.53
C GLN A 83 16.08 15.37 -12.38
N PHE A 84 15.81 15.07 -13.66
CA PHE A 84 16.85 14.69 -14.60
C PHE A 84 16.64 15.36 -15.96
N GLU A 85 17.75 15.58 -16.64
CA GLU A 85 17.83 15.98 -18.03
C GLU A 85 18.82 15.05 -18.73
N PHE A 86 18.36 14.36 -19.76
CA PHE A 86 19.18 13.47 -20.59
C PHE A 86 19.31 14.07 -21.98
N THR A 87 20.54 14.14 -22.49
CA THR A 87 20.88 14.50 -23.88
C THR A 87 21.37 13.26 -24.61
N GLU A 88 21.00 13.14 -25.90
CA GLU A 88 21.41 12.03 -26.75
C GLU A 88 22.82 12.21 -27.33
N GLU A 89 23.15 13.45 -27.74
CA GLU A 89 24.45 13.79 -28.34
C GLU A 89 25.01 15.08 -27.70
N PRO A 90 26.05 15.01 -26.86
CA PRO A 90 26.68 13.76 -26.34
C PRO A 90 25.74 13.05 -25.34
N PRO A 91 25.85 11.71 -25.18
CA PRO A 91 25.05 10.97 -24.22
C PRO A 91 25.47 11.38 -22.81
N MET A 92 24.58 12.13 -22.13
CA MET A 92 24.85 12.69 -20.81
C MET A 92 23.52 12.81 -20.05
N ILE A 93 23.55 12.50 -18.76
CA ILE A 93 22.45 12.82 -17.86
C ILE A 93 22.91 13.79 -16.79
N VAL A 94 22.08 14.78 -16.53
CA VAL A 94 22.22 15.73 -15.43
C VAL A 94 21.11 15.45 -14.43
N LEU A 95 21.48 15.21 -13.19
CA LEU A 95 20.55 14.99 -12.08
C LEU A 95 20.54 16.24 -11.19
N SER A 96 19.42 16.49 -10.47
CA SER A 96 19.40 17.57 -9.48
C SER A 96 20.30 17.25 -8.29
N ASP A 97 20.79 18.28 -7.56
CA ASP A 97 21.62 18.14 -6.35
C ASP A 97 21.05 17.18 -5.31
N TRP A 98 19.75 16.98 -5.31
CA TRP A 98 19.06 16.03 -4.44
C TRP A 98 19.42 14.56 -4.72
N SER A 99 19.94 14.27 -5.93
CA SER A 99 20.38 12.92 -6.31
C SER A 99 21.58 12.43 -5.49
N ASP A 100 22.50 13.32 -5.13
CA ASP A 100 23.69 12.98 -4.34
C ASP A 100 23.30 12.47 -2.94
N HIS A 101 22.21 13.00 -2.38
CA HIS A 101 21.72 12.62 -1.06
C HIS A 101 20.77 11.42 -1.09
N LYS A 102 20.07 11.20 -2.19
CA LYS A 102 19.02 10.21 -2.29
C LYS A 102 19.45 8.95 -3.05
N LEU A 103 20.21 9.11 -4.13
CA LEU A 103 20.60 8.01 -5.02
C LEU A 103 22.09 7.66 -4.93
N ASP A 104 22.90 8.44 -4.21
CA ASP A 104 24.37 8.32 -4.16
C ASP A 104 25.02 8.36 -5.56
N LEU A 105 24.44 9.20 -6.44
CA LEU A 105 24.89 9.39 -7.82
C LEU A 105 25.37 10.84 -8.04
N PRO A 106 26.44 11.05 -8.84
CA PRO A 106 26.91 12.39 -9.15
C PRO A 106 25.89 13.18 -9.97
N GLU A 107 25.92 14.52 -9.86
CA GLU A 107 25.03 15.43 -10.60
C GLU A 107 25.11 15.22 -12.13
N ILE A 108 26.31 14.97 -12.65
CA ILE A 108 26.54 14.81 -14.09
C ILE A 108 27.19 13.46 -14.35
N ILE A 109 26.55 12.66 -15.22
CA ILE A 109 27.07 11.35 -15.64
C ILE A 109 27.17 11.36 -17.15
N MET A 110 28.40 11.19 -17.65
CA MET A 110 28.65 11.01 -19.06
C MET A 110 28.44 9.54 -19.45
N ASP A 111 27.78 9.31 -20.57
CA ASP A 111 27.45 7.96 -21.07
C ASP A 111 26.75 7.07 -20.02
N PRO A 112 25.59 7.48 -19.50
CA PRO A 112 24.91 6.82 -18.37
C PRO A 112 24.57 5.35 -18.63
N TYR A 113 24.45 4.93 -19.89
CA TYR A 113 24.18 3.51 -20.24
C TYR A 113 25.38 2.59 -20.03
N ASN A 114 26.60 3.14 -19.97
CA ASN A 114 27.84 2.43 -19.69
C ASN A 114 28.42 2.77 -18.32
N ASP A 115 27.86 3.70 -17.59
CA ASP A 115 28.28 4.04 -16.22
C ASP A 115 27.87 2.90 -15.25
N GLU A 116 28.84 2.40 -14.49
CA GLU A 116 28.66 1.22 -13.63
C GLU A 116 27.73 1.54 -12.45
N ALA A 117 27.87 2.72 -11.81
CA ALA A 117 27.07 3.12 -10.66
C ALA A 117 25.63 3.39 -11.09
N PHE A 118 25.43 4.12 -12.18
CA PHE A 118 24.11 4.42 -12.72
C PHE A 118 23.34 3.13 -13.13
N CYS A 119 24.06 2.23 -13.84
CA CYS A 119 23.48 0.93 -14.22
C CYS A 119 23.21 0.02 -13.02
N ALA A 120 24.01 0.10 -11.95
CA ALA A 120 23.75 -0.67 -10.73
C ALA A 120 22.52 -0.13 -9.97
N THR A 121 22.33 1.19 -9.93
CA THR A 121 21.19 1.83 -9.27
C THR A 121 19.87 1.49 -9.97
N PHE A 122 19.77 1.69 -11.28
CA PHE A 122 18.48 1.58 -11.99
C PHE A 122 18.25 0.22 -12.69
N GLY A 123 19.30 -0.58 -12.85
CA GLY A 123 19.22 -1.83 -13.61
C GLY A 123 19.15 -1.60 -15.13
N LYS A 124 19.94 -2.35 -15.89
CA LYS A 124 20.02 -2.19 -17.34
C LYS A 124 18.67 -2.43 -18.05
N GLU A 125 17.90 -3.38 -17.58
CA GLU A 125 16.58 -3.70 -18.15
C GLU A 125 15.59 -2.54 -18.01
N ASN A 126 15.56 -1.90 -16.85
CA ASN A 126 14.72 -0.72 -16.59
C ASN A 126 15.14 0.48 -17.46
N LEU A 127 16.45 0.73 -17.59
CA LEU A 127 16.98 1.80 -18.43
C LEU A 127 16.68 1.56 -19.92
N GLU A 128 16.82 0.34 -20.40
CA GLU A 128 16.45 -0.03 -21.77
C GLU A 128 14.94 0.11 -22.01
N LYS A 129 14.11 -0.26 -21.03
CA LYS A 129 12.66 -0.08 -21.10
C LYS A 129 12.29 1.40 -21.16
N LEU A 130 12.88 2.23 -20.28
CA LEU A 130 12.69 3.69 -20.25
C LEU A 130 13.09 4.33 -21.57
N SER A 131 14.30 4.03 -22.08
CA SER A 131 14.81 4.53 -23.36
C SER A 131 13.89 4.14 -24.53
N ARG A 132 13.42 2.90 -24.56
CA ARG A 132 12.52 2.40 -25.60
C ARG A 132 11.17 3.13 -25.58
N LEU A 133 10.60 3.36 -24.39
CA LEU A 133 9.36 4.08 -24.22
C LEU A 133 9.49 5.54 -24.68
N LEU A 134 10.55 6.25 -24.26
CA LEU A 134 10.82 7.62 -24.65
C LEU A 134 10.98 7.78 -26.16
N ARG A 135 11.73 6.90 -26.82
CA ARG A 135 11.92 6.90 -28.27
C ARG A 135 10.68 6.46 -29.07
N ALA A 136 9.72 5.78 -28.43
CA ALA A 136 8.43 5.42 -29.01
C ALA A 136 7.38 6.53 -28.94
N THR A 137 7.65 7.61 -28.19
CA THR A 137 6.76 8.78 -28.10
C THR A 137 6.77 9.58 -29.43
N THR A 138 5.88 10.54 -29.53
CA THR A 138 5.78 11.47 -30.68
C THR A 138 5.86 12.92 -30.18
N ILE A 139 5.99 13.85 -31.13
CA ILE A 139 5.94 15.30 -30.83
C ILE A 139 4.60 15.68 -30.20
N ASP A 140 3.51 15.08 -30.66
CA ASP A 140 2.15 15.37 -30.16
C ASP A 140 1.87 14.72 -28.81
N ASP A 141 2.48 13.55 -28.54
CA ASP A 141 2.38 12.82 -27.28
C ASP A 141 3.77 12.43 -26.76
N PRO A 142 4.51 13.38 -26.19
CA PRO A 142 5.91 13.19 -25.81
C PRO A 142 6.12 12.69 -24.35
N VAL A 143 5.05 12.50 -23.57
CA VAL A 143 5.14 12.20 -22.14
C VAL A 143 5.01 10.71 -21.89
N ILE A 144 5.84 10.20 -21.02
CA ILE A 144 5.73 8.86 -20.45
C ILE A 144 5.49 8.95 -18.94
N ASP A 145 4.77 7.97 -18.45
CA ASP A 145 4.42 7.76 -17.05
C ASP A 145 4.63 6.28 -16.75
N MET A 146 5.57 5.94 -15.87
CA MET A 146 5.88 4.55 -15.52
C MET A 146 6.44 4.43 -14.10
N GLU A 147 6.31 3.25 -13.54
CA GLU A 147 6.98 2.88 -12.30
C GLU A 147 8.19 1.98 -12.60
N MET A 148 9.25 2.15 -11.82
CA MET A 148 10.44 1.33 -11.89
C MET A 148 11.10 1.17 -10.52
N GLU A 149 11.77 0.05 -10.35
CA GLU A 149 12.60 -0.19 -9.17
C GLU A 149 14.00 0.40 -9.36
N ALA A 150 14.56 0.93 -8.28
CA ALA A 150 15.96 1.34 -8.21
C ALA A 150 16.58 0.90 -6.89
N THR A 151 17.86 0.54 -6.92
CA THR A 151 18.62 0.18 -5.72
C THR A 151 19.27 1.42 -5.15
N VAL A 152 18.89 1.79 -3.93
CA VAL A 152 19.42 2.96 -3.20
C VAL A 152 20.20 2.47 -1.98
N GLY A 153 21.53 2.56 -2.03
CA GLY A 153 22.37 1.86 -1.06
C GLY A 153 22.21 0.35 -1.20
N ASP A 154 21.74 -0.30 -0.12
CA ASP A 154 21.46 -1.74 -0.11
C ASP A 154 19.94 -2.06 -0.20
N GLU A 155 19.09 -1.05 -0.37
CA GLU A 155 17.63 -1.19 -0.40
C GLU A 155 17.06 -1.03 -1.80
N LEU A 156 16.13 -1.91 -2.17
CA LEU A 156 15.34 -1.79 -3.39
C LEU A 156 14.15 -0.88 -3.10
N ARG A 157 13.98 0.19 -3.91
CA ARG A 157 12.92 1.18 -3.77
C ARG A 157 12.15 1.37 -5.07
N TRP A 158 10.89 1.73 -4.94
CA TRP A 158 10.04 2.06 -6.06
C TRP A 158 10.02 3.55 -6.37
N PHE A 159 10.22 3.87 -7.65
CA PHE A 159 10.16 5.22 -8.17
C PHE A 159 9.10 5.35 -9.26
N HIS A 160 8.31 6.41 -9.17
CA HIS A 160 7.45 6.86 -10.24
C HIS A 160 8.23 7.81 -11.15
N VAL A 161 8.37 7.46 -12.42
CA VAL A 161 9.11 8.20 -13.43
C VAL A 161 8.12 8.92 -14.32
N LEU A 162 8.14 10.25 -14.29
CA LEU A 162 7.41 11.10 -15.22
C LEU A 162 8.43 11.80 -16.11
N ALA A 163 8.42 11.51 -17.41
CA ALA A 163 9.39 12.08 -18.32
C ALA A 163 8.78 12.53 -19.63
N ARG A 164 9.40 13.54 -20.24
CA ARG A 164 9.04 14.09 -21.53
C ARG A 164 10.20 13.97 -22.50
N ALA A 165 9.96 13.33 -23.64
CA ALA A 165 10.90 13.27 -24.73
C ALA A 165 11.01 14.61 -25.45
N LEU A 166 12.23 14.96 -25.82
CA LEU A 166 12.57 16.16 -26.59
C LEU A 166 12.86 15.77 -28.02
N TRP A 167 12.16 16.38 -28.95
CA TRP A 167 12.28 16.12 -30.39
C TRP A 167 12.72 17.37 -31.12
N SER A 168 13.53 17.21 -32.18
CA SER A 168 13.78 18.30 -33.15
C SER A 168 12.49 18.74 -33.84
N GLY A 169 12.53 19.77 -34.67
CA GLY A 169 11.34 20.34 -35.33
C GLY A 169 10.49 19.32 -36.11
N PRO A 170 9.25 19.70 -36.46
CA PRO A 170 8.20 18.80 -36.94
C PRO A 170 8.44 18.14 -38.30
N SER A 171 9.37 18.65 -39.11
CA SER A 171 9.55 18.18 -40.49
C SER A 171 10.34 16.87 -40.63
N ASP A 172 11.21 16.57 -39.65
CA ASP A 172 11.96 15.33 -39.56
C ASP A 172 12.38 15.15 -38.08
N PRO A 173 11.50 14.59 -37.25
CA PRO A 173 11.72 14.56 -35.82
C PRO A 173 12.84 13.59 -35.44
N VAL A 174 13.92 14.14 -34.87
CA VAL A 174 15.01 13.40 -34.28
C VAL A 174 14.91 13.50 -32.78
N TYR A 175 15.08 12.41 -32.08
CA TYR A 175 15.11 12.39 -30.61
C TYR A 175 16.37 13.10 -30.12
N LEU A 176 16.21 14.13 -29.31
CA LEU A 176 17.30 14.93 -28.78
C LEU A 176 17.68 14.54 -27.33
N GLY A 177 16.74 13.96 -26.62
CA GLY A 177 16.89 13.64 -25.20
C GLY A 177 15.55 13.65 -24.46
N SER A 178 15.62 13.79 -23.15
CA SER A 178 14.42 13.86 -22.30
C SER A 178 14.67 14.66 -21.04
N ILE A 179 13.60 15.23 -20.51
CA ILE A 179 13.56 15.82 -19.18
C ILE A 179 12.52 15.11 -18.35
N GLY A 180 12.76 14.98 -17.05
CA GLY A 180 11.80 14.30 -16.20
C GLY A 180 12.13 14.38 -14.72
N LYS A 181 11.36 13.58 -13.96
CA LYS A 181 11.55 13.46 -12.52
C LYS A 181 11.31 12.03 -12.06
N LEU A 182 12.00 11.70 -10.98
CA LEU A 182 11.84 10.46 -10.22
C LEU A 182 11.24 10.84 -8.87
N ILE A 183 10.10 10.26 -8.56
CA ILE A 183 9.40 10.45 -7.29
C ILE A 183 9.50 9.14 -6.53
N ASP A 184 10.10 9.17 -5.36
CA ASP A 184 10.12 8.03 -4.45
C ASP A 184 8.69 7.76 -3.96
N ILE A 185 8.18 6.59 -4.27
CA ILE A 185 6.83 6.16 -3.93
C ILE A 185 6.81 5.01 -2.92
N ASP A 186 7.98 4.63 -2.41
CA ASP A 186 8.12 3.45 -1.55
C ASP A 186 7.31 3.59 -0.27
N ASP A 187 7.44 4.71 0.43
CA ASP A 187 6.66 4.99 1.65
C ASP A 187 5.15 5.01 1.37
N ARG A 188 4.73 5.55 0.23
CA ARG A 188 3.32 5.60 -0.17
C ARG A 188 2.80 4.23 -0.58
N GLN A 189 3.60 3.43 -1.26
CA GLN A 189 3.27 2.04 -1.60
C GLN A 189 3.17 1.18 -0.33
N ALA A 190 4.13 1.30 0.59
CA ALA A 190 4.10 0.62 1.87
C ALA A 190 2.86 1.01 2.70
N GLU A 191 2.51 2.31 2.74
CA GLU A 191 1.30 2.79 3.41
C GLU A 191 0.02 2.24 2.74
N LEU A 192 -0.04 2.21 1.41
CA LEU A 192 -1.18 1.64 0.68
C LEU A 192 -1.33 0.14 0.94
N ILE A 193 -0.23 -0.61 0.95
CA ILE A 193 -0.23 -2.05 1.27
C ILE A 193 -0.68 -2.27 2.71
N ASP A 194 -0.17 -1.48 3.68
CA ASP A 194 -0.56 -1.55 5.08
C ASP A 194 -2.05 -1.20 5.27
N LEU A 195 -2.53 -0.16 4.58
CA LEU A 195 -3.95 0.21 4.59
C LEU A 195 -4.84 -0.89 3.97
N GLN A 196 -4.41 -1.49 2.87
CA GLN A 196 -5.11 -2.62 2.25
C GLN A 196 -5.11 -3.83 3.19
N PHE A 197 -3.98 -4.15 3.80
CA PHE A 197 -3.88 -5.23 4.76
C PHE A 197 -4.84 -5.01 5.93
N LYS A 198 -4.84 -3.84 6.55
CA LYS A 198 -5.76 -3.47 7.64
C LYS A 198 -7.23 -3.45 7.22
N ALA A 199 -7.52 -3.13 5.95
CA ALA A 199 -8.88 -3.16 5.42
C ALA A 199 -9.44 -4.58 5.28
N TYR A 200 -8.58 -5.58 5.07
CA TYR A 200 -8.98 -6.95 4.78
C TYR A 200 -8.64 -7.96 5.88
N HIS A 201 -7.64 -7.68 6.71
CA HIS A 201 -7.13 -8.61 7.73
C HIS A 201 -7.26 -8.06 9.15
N ASP A 202 -7.27 -8.96 10.12
CA ASP A 202 -7.12 -8.61 11.53
C ASP A 202 -5.63 -8.36 11.84
N PRO A 203 -5.27 -7.20 12.43
CA PRO A 203 -3.86 -6.83 12.61
C PRO A 203 -3.10 -7.68 13.64
N LEU A 204 -3.81 -8.39 14.51
CA LEU A 204 -3.19 -9.24 15.51
C LEU A 204 -2.91 -10.65 14.96
N THR A 205 -3.90 -11.25 14.32
CA THR A 205 -3.90 -12.67 13.92
C THR A 205 -3.63 -12.88 12.44
N GLU A 206 -3.62 -11.81 11.64
CA GLU A 206 -3.38 -11.79 10.20
C GLU A 206 -4.38 -12.59 9.35
N VAL A 207 -5.38 -13.23 9.97
CA VAL A 207 -6.51 -13.81 9.25
C VAL A 207 -7.44 -12.73 8.71
N VAL A 208 -8.38 -13.09 7.87
CA VAL A 208 -9.37 -12.14 7.34
C VAL A 208 -10.13 -11.47 8.49
N ASN A 209 -10.43 -10.18 8.39
CA ASN A 209 -11.30 -9.52 9.37
C ASN A 209 -12.78 -9.82 9.10
N GLY A 210 -13.63 -9.64 10.12
CA GLY A 210 -15.06 -9.97 10.03
C GLY A 210 -15.81 -9.23 8.93
N ALA A 211 -15.46 -7.96 8.67
CA ALA A 211 -16.12 -7.15 7.64
C ALA A 211 -15.81 -7.67 6.23
N PHE A 212 -14.58 -8.03 5.97
CA PHE A 212 -14.18 -8.58 4.67
C PHE A 212 -14.67 -10.02 4.48
N ALA A 213 -14.66 -10.85 5.55
CA ALA A 213 -15.25 -12.17 5.52
C ALA A 213 -16.74 -12.13 5.14
N ARG A 214 -17.51 -11.20 5.74
CA ARG A 214 -18.92 -10.98 5.37
C ARG A 214 -19.08 -10.71 3.88
N LYS A 215 -18.25 -9.84 3.31
CA LYS A 215 -18.28 -9.49 1.89
C LYS A 215 -18.01 -10.69 1.01
N ILE A 216 -16.91 -11.43 1.27
CA ILE A 216 -16.54 -12.62 0.49
C ILE A 216 -17.65 -13.69 0.53
N ILE A 217 -18.17 -13.95 1.73
CA ILE A 217 -19.18 -15.00 1.90
C ILE A 217 -20.49 -14.60 1.24
N ALA A 218 -20.92 -13.33 1.38
CA ALA A 218 -22.11 -12.84 0.72
C ALA A 218 -22.01 -12.93 -0.82
N GLU A 219 -20.83 -12.60 -1.39
CA GLU A 219 -20.57 -12.75 -2.81
C GLU A 219 -20.64 -14.23 -3.25
N ARG A 220 -20.06 -15.16 -2.49
CA ARG A 220 -20.10 -16.60 -2.75
C ARG A 220 -21.54 -17.16 -2.70
N LEU A 221 -22.34 -16.72 -1.74
CA LEU A 221 -23.75 -17.11 -1.62
C LEU A 221 -24.62 -16.49 -2.71
N GLY A 222 -24.32 -15.26 -3.14
CA GLY A 222 -25.07 -14.51 -4.16
C GLY A 222 -24.73 -14.90 -5.61
N SER A 223 -23.53 -15.39 -5.88
CA SER A 223 -23.05 -15.79 -7.22
C SER A 223 -23.58 -17.15 -7.69
N GLY A 224 -24.39 -17.80 -6.88
CA GLY A 224 -25.08 -19.04 -7.24
C GLY A 224 -26.02 -18.82 -8.40
N GLU A 225 -25.55 -18.81 -9.66
CA GLU A 225 -26.32 -19.26 -10.80
C GLU A 225 -26.97 -20.57 -10.39
N ALA A 226 -28.23 -20.78 -10.80
CA ALA A 226 -29.03 -21.97 -10.50
C ALA A 226 -28.28 -23.25 -10.92
N CYS A 227 -27.21 -23.57 -10.21
CA CYS A 227 -26.34 -24.69 -10.45
C CYS A 227 -26.76 -25.86 -9.58
N ASP A 228 -26.81 -26.97 -10.20
CA ASP A 228 -27.13 -28.31 -9.74
C ASP A 228 -27.23 -28.51 -8.22
N ARG A 229 -28.41 -28.63 -7.72
CA ARG A 229 -28.89 -28.63 -6.33
C ARG A 229 -28.18 -29.59 -5.36
N HIS A 230 -27.03 -30.16 -5.71
CA HIS A 230 -26.38 -31.21 -4.92
C HIS A 230 -24.87 -31.09 -4.75
N ARG A 231 -24.20 -30.07 -5.30
CA ARG A 231 -22.72 -30.06 -5.32
C ARG A 231 -22.03 -29.18 -4.31
N ASP A 232 -22.54 -27.97 -4.06
CA ASP A 232 -21.75 -27.03 -3.25
C ASP A 232 -22.59 -26.51 -2.08
N ARG A 233 -22.35 -27.06 -0.88
CA ARG A 233 -22.94 -26.56 0.36
C ARG A 233 -21.89 -25.72 1.08
N HIS A 234 -22.18 -24.45 1.29
CA HIS A 234 -21.37 -23.62 2.15
C HIS A 234 -21.67 -23.93 3.61
N VAL A 235 -20.63 -24.18 4.38
CA VAL A 235 -20.68 -24.44 5.82
C VAL A 235 -20.02 -23.28 6.53
N LEU A 236 -20.76 -22.62 7.41
CA LEU A 236 -20.24 -21.57 8.27
C LEU A 236 -20.16 -22.09 9.69
N ALA A 237 -18.99 -21.97 10.31
CA ALA A 237 -18.78 -22.28 11.72
C ALA A 237 -18.27 -21.03 12.44
N LEU A 238 -18.95 -20.67 13.52
CA LEU A 238 -18.45 -19.69 14.50
C LEU A 238 -17.74 -20.46 15.61
N CYS A 239 -16.53 -20.01 15.94
CA CYS A 239 -15.66 -20.60 16.94
C CYS A 239 -15.37 -19.54 18.02
N ASP A 240 -15.44 -19.96 19.28
CA ASP A 240 -15.16 -19.11 20.42
C ASP A 240 -14.22 -19.85 21.38
N LEU A 241 -13.14 -19.19 21.78
CA LEU A 241 -12.17 -19.73 22.73
C LEU A 241 -12.74 -19.75 24.14
N ASP A 242 -13.02 -20.95 24.64
CA ASP A 242 -13.55 -21.11 25.99
C ASP A 242 -12.55 -20.60 27.04
N PHE A 243 -13.06 -19.84 27.99
CA PHE A 243 -12.28 -19.29 29.12
C PHE A 243 -11.16 -18.32 28.72
N PHE A 244 -11.17 -17.73 27.54
CA PHE A 244 -10.14 -16.80 27.08
C PHE A 244 -9.96 -15.59 28.02
N LYS A 245 -11.05 -15.06 28.57
CA LYS A 245 -10.97 -14.01 29.59
C LYS A 245 -10.14 -14.45 30.81
N GLN A 246 -10.29 -15.71 31.26
CA GLN A 246 -9.50 -16.24 32.37
C GLN A 246 -8.02 -16.33 32.03
N ALA A 247 -7.67 -16.66 30.78
CA ALA A 247 -6.28 -16.63 30.31
C ALA A 247 -5.70 -15.21 30.45
N ASN A 248 -6.43 -14.19 29.95
CA ASN A 248 -6.02 -12.79 30.08
C ASN A 248 -5.87 -12.35 31.55
N ASP A 249 -6.84 -12.69 32.38
CA ASP A 249 -6.84 -12.31 33.81
C ASP A 249 -5.69 -12.98 34.59
N THR A 250 -5.29 -14.20 34.19
CA THR A 250 -4.25 -14.98 34.89
C THR A 250 -2.84 -14.68 34.38
N TYR A 251 -2.66 -14.59 33.06
CA TYR A 251 -1.34 -14.51 32.42
C TYR A 251 -1.07 -13.15 31.72
N GLY A 252 -2.07 -12.27 31.69
CA GLY A 252 -1.99 -10.94 31.08
C GLY A 252 -2.33 -10.94 29.58
N HIS A 253 -2.66 -9.74 29.08
CA HIS A 253 -3.12 -9.56 27.68
C HIS A 253 -2.10 -10.02 26.62
N GLN A 254 -0.79 -9.85 26.87
CA GLN A 254 0.23 -10.32 25.94
C GLN A 254 0.23 -11.85 25.75
N PHE A 255 -0.13 -12.58 26.80
CA PHE A 255 -0.33 -14.02 26.71
C PHE A 255 -1.57 -14.33 25.88
N GLY A 256 -2.69 -13.64 26.14
CA GLY A 256 -3.90 -13.77 25.36
C GLY A 256 -3.68 -13.50 23.86
N ASP A 257 -2.89 -12.48 23.53
CA ASP A 257 -2.53 -12.17 22.13
C ASP A 257 -1.77 -13.34 21.48
N ARG A 258 -0.86 -14.01 22.19
CA ARG A 258 -0.17 -15.20 21.68
C ARG A 258 -1.12 -16.40 21.52
N VAL A 259 -2.06 -16.56 22.45
CA VAL A 259 -3.11 -17.59 22.33
C VAL A 259 -3.96 -17.36 21.08
N LEU A 260 -4.39 -16.14 20.83
CA LEU A 260 -5.17 -15.80 19.63
C LEU A 260 -4.40 -16.04 18.33
N LYS A 261 -3.13 -15.67 18.26
CA LYS A 261 -2.27 -15.94 17.12
C LYS A 261 -2.14 -17.45 16.87
N HIS A 262 -1.80 -18.20 17.91
CA HIS A 262 -1.67 -19.64 17.82
C HIS A 262 -2.97 -20.32 17.38
N PHE A 263 -4.10 -19.85 17.90
CA PHE A 263 -5.41 -20.38 17.52
C PHE A 263 -5.73 -20.08 16.04
N ALA A 264 -5.44 -18.89 15.57
CA ALA A 264 -5.61 -18.51 14.17
C ALA A 264 -4.74 -19.36 13.23
N GLU A 265 -3.48 -19.59 13.58
CA GLU A 265 -2.56 -20.47 12.83
C GLU A 265 -3.14 -21.89 12.72
N ARG A 266 -3.59 -22.46 13.83
CA ARG A 266 -4.20 -23.80 13.84
C ARG A 266 -5.49 -23.89 13.04
N LEU A 267 -6.30 -22.83 13.05
CA LEU A 267 -7.49 -22.73 12.18
C LEU A 267 -7.10 -22.74 10.70
N GLN A 268 -6.12 -21.93 10.29
CA GLN A 268 -5.64 -21.90 8.91
C GLN A 268 -5.05 -23.25 8.46
N GLU A 269 -4.29 -23.90 9.31
CA GLU A 269 -3.72 -25.25 9.02
C GLU A 269 -4.79 -26.34 8.92
N SER A 270 -5.95 -26.14 9.54
CA SER A 270 -7.03 -27.15 9.59
C SER A 270 -7.94 -27.12 8.36
N VAL A 271 -7.88 -26.07 7.54
CA VAL A 271 -8.73 -25.81 6.37
C VAL A 271 -7.89 -25.71 5.10
N ARG A 272 -8.56 -25.57 3.93
CA ARG A 272 -7.89 -25.38 2.64
C ARG A 272 -7.61 -23.90 2.39
N GLY A 273 -6.65 -23.59 1.50
CA GLY A 273 -6.30 -22.21 1.17
C GLY A 273 -7.43 -21.37 0.54
N GLU A 274 -8.45 -22.02 -0.02
CA GLU A 274 -9.65 -21.39 -0.58
C GLU A 274 -10.76 -21.15 0.43
N ASP A 275 -10.67 -21.80 1.61
CA ASP A 275 -11.62 -21.61 2.70
C ASP A 275 -11.35 -20.27 3.41
N VAL A 276 -12.38 -19.65 3.96
CA VAL A 276 -12.28 -18.38 4.66
C VAL A 276 -12.08 -18.66 6.15
N VAL A 277 -10.98 -18.15 6.70
CA VAL A 277 -10.72 -18.06 8.15
C VAL A 277 -10.72 -16.59 8.52
N ALA A 278 -11.58 -16.18 9.45
CA ALA A 278 -11.69 -14.80 9.85
C ALA A 278 -11.80 -14.65 11.37
N ARG A 279 -11.35 -13.49 11.87
CA ARG A 279 -11.62 -13.06 13.24
C ARG A 279 -12.74 -12.04 13.23
N VAL A 280 -13.83 -12.34 13.96
CA VAL A 280 -15.01 -11.49 14.04
C VAL A 280 -14.81 -10.41 15.10
N GLY A 281 -14.22 -10.75 16.23
CA GLY A 281 -13.88 -9.83 17.31
C GLY A 281 -13.49 -10.59 18.58
N GLY A 282 -12.72 -9.98 19.45
CA GLY A 282 -12.31 -10.59 20.71
C GLY A 282 -11.66 -11.98 20.52
N ASP A 283 -12.30 -13.00 21.04
CA ASP A 283 -11.96 -14.42 20.97
C ASP A 283 -12.81 -15.22 19.96
N GLU A 284 -13.60 -14.53 19.15
CA GLU A 284 -14.51 -15.13 18.16
C GLU A 284 -13.89 -15.19 16.77
N PHE A 285 -13.91 -16.39 16.18
CA PHE A 285 -13.45 -16.67 14.83
C PHE A 285 -14.56 -17.27 13.98
N LEU A 286 -14.44 -17.09 12.67
CA LEU A 286 -15.37 -17.60 11.68
C LEU A 286 -14.61 -18.45 10.67
N LEU A 287 -15.20 -19.60 10.34
CA LEU A 287 -14.79 -20.45 9.22
C LEU A 287 -15.91 -20.50 8.19
N CYS A 288 -15.59 -20.35 6.91
CA CYS A 288 -16.53 -20.63 5.84
C CYS A 288 -15.87 -21.52 4.79
N MET A 289 -16.46 -22.69 4.57
CA MET A 289 -15.89 -23.76 3.75
C MET A 289 -16.92 -24.25 2.74
N GLU A 290 -16.46 -24.75 1.61
CA GLU A 290 -17.28 -25.51 0.67
C GLU A 290 -17.16 -27.01 0.97
N CYS A 291 -18.30 -27.63 1.27
CA CYS A 291 -18.37 -29.05 1.59
C CYS A 291 -19.49 -29.74 0.81
N PRO A 292 -19.17 -30.46 -0.27
CA PRO A 292 -20.20 -31.13 -1.13
C PRO A 292 -20.83 -32.37 -0.48
N VAL A 293 -20.26 -32.83 0.62
CA VAL A 293 -20.72 -34.02 1.37
C VAL A 293 -21.13 -33.62 2.79
N ASP A 294 -21.46 -34.59 3.62
CA ASP A 294 -21.77 -34.34 5.04
C ASP A 294 -20.58 -33.62 5.71
N PRO A 295 -20.74 -32.39 6.26
CA PRO A 295 -19.68 -31.64 6.87
C PRO A 295 -19.29 -32.13 8.29
N ARG A 296 -20.04 -33.01 8.91
CA ARG A 296 -19.82 -33.48 10.28
C ARG A 296 -18.42 -34.07 10.51
N PRO A 297 -17.87 -34.94 9.66
CA PRO A 297 -16.54 -35.47 9.82
C PRO A 297 -15.46 -34.39 9.67
N LEU A 298 -15.71 -33.38 8.81
CA LEU A 298 -14.81 -32.25 8.62
C LEU A 298 -14.77 -31.37 9.87
N ILE A 299 -15.92 -30.99 10.40
CA ILE A 299 -16.05 -30.18 11.62
C ILE A 299 -15.44 -30.92 12.82
N ASP A 300 -15.68 -32.22 12.96
CA ASP A 300 -15.09 -33.02 14.03
C ASP A 300 -13.55 -33.05 13.97
N ARG A 301 -12.99 -33.16 12.76
CA ARG A 301 -11.54 -33.09 12.54
C ARG A 301 -10.98 -31.71 12.89
N ILE A 302 -11.63 -30.64 12.46
CA ILE A 302 -11.22 -29.26 12.75
C ILE A 302 -11.29 -29.04 14.26
N HIS A 303 -12.41 -29.33 14.90
CA HIS A 303 -12.57 -29.16 16.34
C HIS A 303 -11.44 -29.86 17.13
N ARG A 304 -11.16 -31.13 16.84
CA ARG A 304 -10.07 -31.85 17.49
C ARG A 304 -8.68 -31.25 17.25
N SER A 305 -8.49 -30.66 16.08
CA SER A 305 -7.21 -29.99 15.79
C SER A 305 -7.02 -28.71 16.59
N LEU A 306 -8.06 -28.09 17.11
CA LEU A 306 -8.04 -26.86 17.87
C LEU A 306 -7.89 -27.07 19.38
N GLU A 307 -8.25 -28.27 19.86
CA GLU A 307 -8.04 -28.62 21.27
C GLU A 307 -6.58 -28.94 21.58
N GLY A 308 -6.15 -28.68 22.80
CA GLY A 308 -4.81 -29.01 23.23
C GLY A 308 -4.32 -28.17 24.41
N ASP A 309 -3.03 -27.92 24.45
CA ASP A 309 -2.36 -27.08 25.45
C ASP A 309 -1.48 -26.06 24.74
N PHE A 310 -1.51 -24.84 25.19
CA PHE A 310 -0.61 -23.79 24.75
C PHE A 310 0.09 -23.16 25.96
N GLU A 311 1.38 -23.38 26.08
CA GLU A 311 2.22 -22.86 27.19
C GLU A 311 1.61 -23.13 28.61
N GLY A 312 0.98 -24.30 28.81
CA GLY A 312 0.35 -24.68 30.07
C GLY A 312 -1.11 -24.21 30.24
N PHE A 313 -1.66 -23.54 29.23
CA PHE A 313 -3.07 -23.17 29.18
C PHE A 313 -3.86 -24.15 28.31
N PRO A 314 -4.90 -24.83 28.87
CA PRO A 314 -5.71 -25.76 28.09
C PRO A 314 -6.58 -25.01 27.08
N LEU A 315 -6.38 -25.28 25.80
CA LEU A 315 -7.21 -24.74 24.73
C LEU A 315 -8.46 -25.59 24.58
N SER A 316 -9.60 -24.93 24.74
CA SER A 316 -10.94 -25.49 24.51
C SER A 316 -11.71 -24.53 23.64
N VAL A 317 -12.52 -25.05 22.73
CA VAL A 317 -13.30 -24.26 21.78
C VAL A 317 -14.74 -24.72 21.72
N SER A 318 -15.67 -23.78 21.73
CA SER A 318 -17.07 -23.97 21.42
C SER A 318 -17.34 -23.54 19.98
N MET A 319 -18.05 -24.40 19.22
CA MET A 319 -18.38 -24.09 17.82
C MET A 319 -19.87 -24.22 17.56
N GLY A 320 -20.42 -23.23 16.84
CA GLY A 320 -21.76 -23.26 16.29
C GLY A 320 -21.70 -23.37 14.76
N VAL A 321 -22.40 -24.31 14.17
CA VAL A 321 -22.29 -24.64 12.75
C VAL A 321 -23.61 -24.49 12.04
N ALA A 322 -23.64 -23.76 10.93
CA ALA A 322 -24.78 -23.64 10.03
C ALA A 322 -24.39 -24.04 8.61
N ILE A 323 -25.32 -24.57 7.88
CA ILE A 323 -25.14 -25.02 6.49
C ILE A 323 -26.05 -24.18 5.61
N ALA A 324 -25.48 -23.54 4.59
CA ALA A 324 -26.26 -22.89 3.55
C ALA A 324 -26.91 -23.96 2.67
N GLY A 325 -28.21 -23.78 2.42
CA GLY A 325 -29.00 -24.66 1.60
C GLY A 325 -30.01 -23.86 0.78
N SER A 326 -31.02 -24.53 0.23
CA SER A 326 -32.06 -23.85 -0.54
C SER A 326 -32.91 -22.86 0.28
N ASP A 327 -32.84 -22.95 1.60
CA ASP A 327 -33.56 -22.14 2.59
C ASP A 327 -32.71 -20.99 3.17
N VAL A 328 -31.39 -21.00 2.93
CA VAL A 328 -30.45 -19.97 3.42
C VAL A 328 -29.62 -19.49 2.26
N ARG A 329 -29.84 -18.27 1.84
CA ARG A 329 -29.09 -17.61 0.74
C ARG A 329 -28.41 -16.31 1.13
N ASP A 330 -28.60 -15.88 2.38
CA ASP A 330 -28.09 -14.63 2.91
C ASP A 330 -27.05 -14.92 4.00
N TYR A 331 -25.95 -14.18 3.97
CA TYR A 331 -24.90 -14.23 4.99
C TYR A 331 -25.45 -14.00 6.40
N ASP A 332 -26.32 -13.01 6.55
CA ASP A 332 -26.81 -12.60 7.88
C ASP A 332 -27.66 -13.72 8.51
N GLU A 333 -28.46 -14.41 7.71
CA GLU A 333 -29.22 -15.56 8.18
C GLU A 333 -28.30 -16.75 8.50
N LEU A 334 -27.29 -17.01 7.65
CA LEU A 334 -26.33 -18.10 7.89
C LEU A 334 -25.53 -17.86 9.17
N PHE A 335 -25.04 -16.62 9.34
CA PHE A 335 -24.31 -16.20 10.53
C PHE A 335 -25.17 -16.31 11.79
N ARG A 336 -26.40 -15.81 11.74
CA ARG A 336 -27.37 -15.89 12.85
C ARG A 336 -27.63 -17.33 13.28
N ARG A 337 -27.77 -18.25 12.35
CA ARG A 337 -27.97 -19.68 12.65
C ARG A 337 -26.74 -20.28 13.34
N ALA A 338 -25.54 -19.94 12.89
CA ALA A 338 -24.32 -20.40 13.53
C ALA A 338 -24.16 -19.81 14.94
N ASP A 339 -24.51 -18.54 15.13
CA ASP A 339 -24.48 -17.88 16.44
C ASP A 339 -25.45 -18.52 17.45
N VAL A 340 -26.69 -18.81 17.03
CA VAL A 340 -27.66 -19.56 17.84
C VAL A 340 -27.10 -20.91 18.29
N ALA A 341 -26.49 -21.65 17.36
CA ALA A 341 -25.88 -22.94 17.68
C ALA A 341 -24.68 -22.81 18.63
N LEU A 342 -23.82 -21.78 18.43
CA LEU A 342 -22.71 -21.49 19.33
C LEU A 342 -23.18 -21.15 20.74
N TYR A 343 -24.20 -20.29 20.84
CA TYR A 343 -24.78 -19.91 22.13
C TYR A 343 -25.37 -21.11 22.86
N HIS A 344 -26.09 -22.00 22.15
CA HIS A 344 -26.57 -23.26 22.71
C HIS A 344 -25.42 -24.12 23.26
N LYS A 345 -24.31 -24.23 22.49
CA LYS A 345 -23.15 -24.99 22.92
C LYS A 345 -22.50 -24.43 24.18
N LYS A 346 -22.33 -23.10 24.23
CA LYS A 346 -21.79 -22.40 25.41
C LYS A 346 -22.63 -22.66 26.68
N ARG A 347 -23.97 -22.68 26.55
CA ARG A 347 -24.88 -22.99 27.68
C ARG A 347 -24.88 -24.45 28.07
N GLY A 348 -24.69 -25.35 27.10
CA GLY A 348 -24.69 -26.81 27.28
C GLY A 348 -23.36 -27.38 27.84
N GLY A 349 -22.43 -26.54 28.34
CA GLY A 349 -21.20 -27.01 28.98
C GLY A 349 -19.90 -26.70 28.21
N ARG A 350 -19.94 -25.94 27.12
CA ARG A 350 -18.77 -25.58 26.27
C ARG A 350 -18.09 -26.80 25.65
N SER A 351 -16.88 -26.62 25.14
CA SER A 351 -16.02 -27.66 24.54
C SER A 351 -16.78 -28.60 23.60
N GLY A 352 -16.73 -28.32 22.31
CA GLY A 352 -17.39 -29.10 21.29
C GLY A 352 -18.14 -28.25 20.27
N TYR A 353 -18.94 -28.89 19.44
CA TYR A 353 -19.70 -28.22 18.41
C TYR A 353 -21.17 -28.65 18.38
N VAL A 354 -22.03 -27.78 17.83
CA VAL A 354 -23.45 -28.06 17.57
C VAL A 354 -23.80 -27.55 16.19
N PHE A 355 -24.52 -28.36 15.42
CA PHE A 355 -25.15 -27.91 14.18
C PHE A 355 -26.51 -27.26 14.47
N TYR A 356 -26.78 -26.13 13.85
CA TYR A 356 -28.08 -25.49 13.95
C TYR A 356 -29.26 -26.45 13.55
N SER A 357 -28.99 -27.36 12.60
CA SER A 357 -29.97 -28.38 12.20
C SER A 357 -30.33 -29.39 13.31
N ASP A 358 -29.47 -29.54 14.29
CA ASP A 358 -29.64 -30.53 15.39
C ASP A 358 -30.45 -29.95 16.56
N LEU A 359 -30.68 -28.62 16.58
CA LEU A 359 -31.52 -27.96 17.56
C LEU A 359 -32.99 -28.22 17.24
N ASP A 360 -33.83 -28.42 18.26
CA ASP A 360 -35.30 -28.52 18.06
C ASP A 360 -35.94 -27.13 17.80
N GLU A 361 -37.20 -27.12 17.36
CA GLU A 361 -37.88 -25.86 17.01
C GLU A 361 -38.06 -24.94 18.22
N GLU A 362 -38.34 -25.46 19.39
CA GLU A 362 -38.53 -24.69 20.63
C GLU A 362 -37.21 -24.03 21.04
N GLU A 363 -36.10 -24.78 20.94
CA GLU A 363 -34.74 -24.25 21.22
C GLU A 363 -34.38 -23.13 20.23
N ARG A 364 -34.63 -23.28 18.94
CA ARG A 364 -34.34 -22.26 17.92
C ARG A 364 -35.13 -20.98 18.18
N ASP A 365 -36.42 -21.08 18.44
CA ASP A 365 -37.26 -19.91 18.65
C ASP A 365 -36.90 -19.17 19.94
N LEU A 366 -36.68 -19.88 21.03
CA LEU A 366 -36.26 -19.29 22.32
C LEU A 366 -34.95 -18.54 22.23
N LEU A 367 -33.98 -19.07 21.47
CA LEU A 367 -32.69 -18.49 21.28
C LEU A 367 -32.69 -17.30 20.30
N LEU A 368 -33.57 -17.32 19.31
CA LEU A 368 -33.79 -16.22 18.38
C LEU A 368 -34.36 -14.98 19.09
N GLU A 369 -35.31 -15.18 20.00
CA GLU A 369 -35.87 -14.11 20.83
C GLU A 369 -34.83 -13.52 21.80
N GLY A 370 -33.97 -14.36 22.38
CA GLY A 370 -32.89 -13.95 23.28
C GLY A 370 -31.77 -13.16 22.60
N ALA A 371 -31.40 -13.51 21.38
CA ALA A 371 -30.38 -12.82 20.58
C ALA A 371 -30.84 -11.42 20.16
N HIS A 372 -32.11 -11.22 19.84
CA HIS A 372 -32.69 -9.90 19.55
C HIS A 372 -32.59 -8.94 20.75
N THR A 373 -32.66 -9.46 21.97
CA THR A 373 -32.59 -8.65 23.19
C THR A 373 -31.14 -8.20 23.49
N ALA A 374 -30.13 -9.01 23.14
CA ALA A 374 -28.71 -8.67 23.33
C ALA A 374 -28.21 -7.64 22.32
N LEU A 375 -28.62 -7.74 21.06
CA LEU A 375 -28.25 -6.78 19.99
C LEU A 375 -28.92 -5.40 20.19
N SER A 376 -30.12 -5.36 20.74
CA SER A 376 -30.81 -4.08 21.06
C SER A 376 -30.27 -3.39 22.32
N GLY A 377 -29.43 -4.07 23.10
CA GLY A 377 -28.76 -3.52 24.30
C GLY A 377 -27.45 -2.78 23.99
N ILE A 378 -26.77 -3.12 22.88
CA ILE A 378 -25.48 -2.52 22.51
C ILE A 378 -25.65 -1.10 21.92
N ASP A 379 -26.78 -0.81 21.27
CA ASP A 379 -27.09 0.51 20.69
C ASP A 379 -27.47 1.59 21.71
N ARG A 380 -27.53 1.28 23.02
CA ARG A 380 -27.96 2.23 24.05
C ARG A 380 -26.82 2.81 24.91
N ASP A 381 -25.60 2.26 24.83
CA ASP A 381 -24.49 2.74 25.68
C ASP A 381 -23.52 3.71 24.96
N GLU A 382 -23.68 4.00 23.67
CA GLU A 382 -22.86 4.98 22.93
C GLU A 382 -23.47 6.42 22.88
N SER A 383 -24.63 6.66 23.50
CA SER A 383 -25.24 7.99 23.48
C SER A 383 -25.10 8.80 24.77
N ASP A 384 -24.37 8.32 25.78
CA ASP A 384 -24.17 8.99 27.06
C ASP A 384 -22.72 8.89 27.58
N GLN A 385 -21.75 9.39 26.79
CA GLN A 385 -20.48 9.88 27.35
C GLN A 385 -19.86 10.95 26.44
#